data_f0be5f2f8367ef3ce13fdafd5e889ae4
#
_entry.id   f0be5f2f8367ef3ce13fdafd5e889ae4
#
_cell.length_a   1.000
_cell.length_b   1.000
_cell.length_c   1.000
_cell.angle_alpha   90.00
_cell.angle_beta   90.00
_cell.angle_gamma   90.00
#
_symmetry.space_group_name_H-M   'P 1'
#
loop_
_entity.id
_entity.type
_entity.pdbx_description
1 polymer ?
#
loop_
_entity_poly.entity_id
_entity_poly.type
_entity_poly.pdbx_seq_one_letter_code
_entity_poly.pdbx_strand_id
1 'polypeptide(L)'
;MNNIYRNIMMTLVLALVPFMGISAKKKAVQQSDRQYWCSLAYKMAQPVLENMAKGELQKNMQTEFSPSFDNRNRKVLYMECFGRLMAGVAPWLTLPDDTTAEGKQRKQLREWALASYKNAVDPQNPDYLCWGIGGQNLVDAAYIAESFLRAYDTLWKPLDEVTKKRYLTEFAKLRHIDPPYTNWLLFSSTIESFMAKAGGDFDEYRVNSACRKVEEWYVGDGWYADGPSFAFDYYSSYVFHPMYLETLQAMVDAKVNSRLDYQKYYDRELKRCQKYSIILERFISPEGTFPAFGRSIPYRMATMQPLALMAWYQKLPKDLSNGQVRAALTKVLQDMPKEYKHYQFFVDKFQKLAKAVADIQQPEGYWTRSMMDPEHAPGPETSGTAFFTYGMLWGVNNGYLNKKEYKKVIDRAWTYLTETAVQPDGKVGYVQPIGERAIPGQTVDANSQANFGVGAMLLTACEYDKYLAIK
;
A
#
# COMPACT_ATOMS: atom_id res chain seq x y z
N MET A 1 15.34 -81.13 6.40
CA MET A 1 16.27 -79.99 6.12
C MET A 1 15.59 -78.85 5.35
N ASN A 2 14.28 -78.63 5.42
CA ASN A 2 13.63 -77.61 4.53
C ASN A 2 12.89 -76.47 5.25
N ASN A 3 12.87 -76.39 6.58
CA ASN A 3 12.16 -75.31 7.27
C ASN A 3 13.10 -74.22 7.89
N ILE A 4 14.39 -74.53 8.03
CA ILE A 4 15.35 -73.60 8.64
C ILE A 4 15.80 -72.58 7.59
N TYR A 5 15.96 -72.94 6.32
CA TYR A 5 16.36 -72.05 5.27
C TYR A 5 15.30 -71.05 4.83
N ARG A 6 14.02 -71.44 5.00
CA ARG A 6 12.88 -70.55 4.65
C ARG A 6 12.64 -69.45 5.68
N ASN A 7 12.95 -69.73 6.96
CA ASN A 7 12.89 -68.72 8.01
C ASN A 7 14.07 -67.77 8.05
N ILE A 8 15.27 -68.24 7.65
CA ILE A 8 16.44 -67.37 7.55
C ILE A 8 16.36 -66.43 6.33
N MET A 9 15.80 -66.88 5.22
CA MET A 9 15.54 -65.98 4.06
C MET A 9 14.46 -64.97 4.31
N MET A 10 13.40 -65.26 5.07
CA MET A 10 12.40 -64.28 5.46
C MET A 10 12.90 -63.23 6.46
N THR A 11 13.86 -63.61 7.33
CA THR A 11 14.44 -62.68 8.30
C THR A 11 15.49 -61.77 7.66
N LEU A 12 16.18 -62.20 6.61
CA LEU A 12 17.16 -61.39 5.87
C LEU A 12 16.51 -60.43 4.86
N VAL A 13 15.28 -60.70 4.34
CA VAL A 13 14.53 -59.79 3.48
C VAL A 13 13.88 -58.67 4.30
N LEU A 14 13.59 -58.88 5.57
CA LEU A 14 13.07 -57.84 6.47
C LEU A 14 14.17 -56.91 7.03
N ALA A 15 15.46 -57.25 6.91
CA ALA A 15 16.57 -56.42 7.38
C ALA A 15 17.17 -55.52 6.29
N LEU A 16 16.68 -55.58 5.03
CA LEU A 16 17.17 -54.78 3.90
C LEU A 16 16.08 -53.84 3.32
N VAL A 17 15.02 -53.57 4.09
CA VAL A 17 14.17 -52.41 3.79
C VAL A 17 14.93 -51.19 4.33
N PRO A 18 15.47 -50.32 3.47
CA PRO A 18 15.98 -49.05 3.98
C PRO A 18 14.84 -48.39 4.69
N PHE A 19 15.05 -47.99 5.94
CA PHE A 19 14.24 -47.01 6.63
C PHE A 19 14.26 -45.74 5.74
N MET A 20 13.48 -45.71 4.70
CA MET A 20 13.01 -44.44 4.16
C MET A 20 12.25 -43.82 5.29
N GLY A 21 12.94 -42.98 6.04
CA GLY A 21 12.32 -42.06 6.96
C GLY A 21 11.24 -41.33 6.19
N ILE A 22 9.99 -41.72 6.41
CA ILE A 22 8.86 -40.92 6.10
C ILE A 22 9.04 -39.69 6.99
N SER A 23 9.85 -38.74 6.50
CA SER A 23 9.80 -37.38 6.97
C SER A 23 8.37 -36.94 6.66
N ALA A 24 7.49 -37.16 7.62
CA ALA A 24 6.20 -36.52 7.63
C ALA A 24 6.53 -35.02 7.59
N LYS A 25 6.56 -34.44 6.39
CA LYS A 25 6.48 -33.00 6.24
C LYS A 25 5.28 -32.63 7.08
N LYS A 26 5.49 -32.06 8.27
CA LYS A 26 4.44 -31.42 9.02
C LYS A 26 3.73 -30.54 8.01
N LYS A 27 2.49 -30.90 7.62
CA LYS A 27 1.64 -30.01 6.84
C LYS A 27 1.66 -28.72 7.63
N ALA A 28 2.28 -27.69 7.06
CA ALA A 28 2.20 -26.35 7.65
C ALA A 28 0.70 -26.10 7.85
N VAL A 29 0.29 -25.87 9.07
CA VAL A 29 -1.11 -25.53 9.38
C VAL A 29 -1.38 -24.27 8.58
N GLN A 30 -2.27 -24.38 7.59
CA GLN A 30 -2.59 -23.23 6.75
C GLN A 30 -3.22 -22.17 7.65
N GLN A 31 -2.52 -21.05 7.78
CA GLN A 31 -2.98 -19.91 8.57
C GLN A 31 -4.27 -19.36 7.94
N SER A 32 -5.30 -19.08 8.75
CA SER A 32 -6.50 -18.42 8.22
C SER A 32 -6.18 -16.99 7.77
N ASP A 33 -6.96 -16.44 6.83
CA ASP A 33 -6.81 -15.07 6.33
C ASP A 33 -6.71 -14.06 7.50
N ARG A 34 -7.59 -14.22 8.51
CA ARG A 34 -7.58 -13.36 9.70
C ARG A 34 -6.27 -13.47 10.46
N GLN A 35 -5.80 -14.69 10.71
CA GLN A 35 -4.52 -14.89 11.42
C GLN A 35 -3.37 -14.28 10.65
N TYR A 36 -3.37 -14.41 9.32
CA TYR A 36 -2.36 -13.79 8.46
C TYR A 36 -2.39 -12.26 8.59
N TRP A 37 -3.56 -11.65 8.43
CA TRP A 37 -3.70 -10.18 8.49
C TRP A 37 -3.34 -9.62 9.87
N CYS A 38 -3.79 -10.27 10.95
CA CYS A 38 -3.47 -9.85 12.30
C CYS A 38 -1.98 -10.01 12.60
N SER A 39 -1.34 -11.10 12.14
CA SER A 39 0.11 -11.29 12.28
C SER A 39 0.89 -10.23 11.53
N LEU A 40 0.48 -9.88 10.32
CA LEU A 40 1.09 -8.82 9.52
C LEU A 40 0.93 -7.45 10.18
N ALA A 41 -0.28 -7.10 10.61
CA ALA A 41 -0.58 -5.86 11.32
C ALA A 41 0.25 -5.74 12.61
N TYR A 42 0.34 -6.81 13.39
CA TYR A 42 1.16 -6.86 14.60
C TYR A 42 2.65 -6.65 14.29
N LYS A 43 3.17 -7.38 13.30
CA LYS A 43 4.58 -7.28 12.87
C LYS A 43 4.96 -5.86 12.42
N MET A 44 4.04 -5.14 11.79
CA MET A 44 4.24 -3.76 11.38
C MET A 44 4.12 -2.78 12.55
N ALA A 45 3.17 -3.00 13.46
CA ALA A 45 2.86 -2.08 14.55
C ALA A 45 3.82 -2.20 15.74
N GLN A 46 4.23 -3.42 16.09
CA GLN A 46 5.05 -3.68 17.27
C GLN A 46 6.32 -2.82 17.32
N PRO A 47 7.21 -2.84 16.30
CA PRO A 47 8.48 -2.12 16.39
C PRO A 47 8.30 -0.61 16.54
N VAL A 48 7.24 -0.05 15.98
CA VAL A 48 6.94 1.39 16.06
C VAL A 48 6.39 1.73 17.46
N LEU A 49 5.31 1.06 17.86
CA LEU A 49 4.61 1.39 19.10
C LEU A 49 5.40 1.02 20.35
N GLU A 50 6.13 -0.10 20.33
CA GLU A 50 6.98 -0.49 21.45
C GLU A 50 8.10 0.53 21.70
N ASN A 51 8.78 0.97 20.65
CA ASN A 51 9.85 1.97 20.77
C ASN A 51 9.28 3.33 21.16
N MET A 52 8.22 3.77 20.51
CA MET A 52 7.63 5.08 20.80
C MET A 52 7.03 5.17 22.21
N ALA A 53 6.48 4.06 22.73
CA ALA A 53 6.01 3.98 24.12
C ALA A 53 7.14 4.17 25.14
N LYS A 54 8.38 3.82 24.77
CA LYS A 54 9.58 3.99 25.59
C LYS A 54 10.28 5.33 25.36
N GLY A 55 9.86 6.14 24.39
CA GLY A 55 10.56 7.37 23.98
C GLY A 55 11.84 7.07 23.18
N GLU A 56 11.90 5.98 22.46
CA GLU A 56 13.07 5.49 21.73
C GLU A 56 12.87 5.32 20.23
N LEU A 57 11.72 5.73 19.67
CA LEU A 57 11.44 5.56 18.25
C LEU A 57 12.45 6.30 17.37
N GLN A 58 12.68 7.59 17.65
CA GLN A 58 13.62 8.40 16.87
C GLN A 58 15.07 7.92 17.02
N LYS A 59 15.41 7.29 18.14
CA LYS A 59 16.72 6.71 18.39
C LYS A 59 16.94 5.41 17.61
N ASN A 60 15.92 4.54 17.55
CA ASN A 60 16.05 3.17 17.07
C ASN A 60 15.57 2.97 15.62
N MET A 61 14.69 3.84 15.12
CA MET A 61 14.20 3.76 13.73
C MET A 61 15.25 4.31 12.77
N GLN A 62 15.87 3.42 12.00
CA GLN A 62 16.74 3.82 10.91
C GLN A 62 15.91 4.33 9.74
N THR A 63 16.31 5.48 9.20
CA THR A 63 15.63 6.11 8.08
C THR A 63 16.56 6.18 6.88
N GLU A 64 16.09 5.64 5.75
CA GLU A 64 16.78 5.75 4.48
C GLU A 64 16.17 6.91 3.66
N PHE A 65 17.02 7.64 2.99
CA PHE A 65 16.62 8.77 2.16
C PHE A 65 17.11 8.58 0.74
N SER A 66 16.32 9.01 -0.23
CA SER A 66 16.79 9.15 -1.60
C SER A 66 18.02 10.07 -1.63
N PRO A 67 19.02 9.81 -2.49
CA PRO A 67 20.13 10.73 -2.70
C PRO A 67 19.69 12.15 -3.10
N SER A 68 18.52 12.27 -3.73
CA SER A 68 17.90 13.53 -4.11
C SER A 68 16.97 14.12 -3.04
N PHE A 69 16.95 13.55 -1.82
CA PHE A 69 16.14 14.08 -0.73
C PHE A 69 16.61 15.49 -0.40
N ASP A 70 15.69 16.45 -0.51
CA ASP A 70 15.96 17.85 -0.20
C ASP A 70 16.18 18.07 1.31
N ASN A 71 16.42 19.33 1.70
CA ASN A 71 16.69 19.71 3.09
C ASN A 71 15.43 19.79 3.97
N ARG A 72 14.32 19.13 3.59
CA ARG A 72 13.13 19.05 4.42
C ARG A 72 13.44 18.44 5.79
N ASN A 73 12.67 18.82 6.78
CA ASN A 73 12.86 18.29 8.14
C ASN A 73 12.63 16.76 8.15
N ARG A 74 13.69 16.02 8.42
CA ARG A 74 13.68 14.55 8.48
C ARG A 74 12.74 14.01 9.57
N LYS A 75 12.45 14.78 10.61
CA LYS A 75 11.54 14.35 11.68
C LYS A 75 10.09 14.14 11.23
N VAL A 76 9.70 14.65 10.06
CA VAL A 76 8.38 14.36 9.48
C VAL A 76 8.14 12.88 9.29
N LEU A 77 9.19 12.07 9.02
CA LEU A 77 9.07 10.62 8.81
C LEU A 77 8.53 9.88 10.05
N TYR A 78 8.90 10.31 11.24
CA TYR A 78 8.40 9.70 12.49
C TYR A 78 6.91 10.01 12.69
N MET A 79 6.49 11.24 12.38
CA MET A 79 5.09 11.65 12.45
C MET A 79 4.25 10.92 11.38
N GLU A 80 4.76 10.81 10.15
CA GLU A 80 4.13 10.06 9.07
C GLU A 80 3.99 8.58 9.43
N CYS A 81 5.08 7.95 9.89
CA CYS A 81 5.09 6.55 10.31
C CYS A 81 4.05 6.28 11.40
N PHE A 82 4.06 7.07 12.47
CA PHE A 82 3.14 6.91 13.58
C PHE A 82 1.68 7.19 13.18
N GLY A 83 1.41 8.32 12.52
CA GLY A 83 0.05 8.72 12.15
C GLY A 83 -0.62 7.72 11.22
N ARG A 84 0.06 7.32 10.13
CA ARG A 84 -0.50 6.36 9.17
C ARG A 84 -0.67 4.97 9.76
N LEU A 85 0.29 4.52 10.58
CA LEU A 85 0.16 3.25 11.30
C LEU A 85 -1.06 3.27 12.21
N MET A 86 -1.23 4.33 13.02
CA MET A 86 -2.33 4.42 13.96
C MET A 86 -3.68 4.51 13.26
N ALA A 87 -3.81 5.25 12.17
CA ALA A 87 -5.03 5.27 11.36
C ALA A 87 -5.40 3.87 10.83
N GLY A 88 -4.40 3.07 10.46
CA GLY A 88 -4.61 1.71 9.97
C GLY A 88 -5.01 0.71 11.04
N VAL A 89 -4.35 0.73 12.21
CA VAL A 89 -4.59 -0.28 13.27
C VAL A 89 -5.71 0.10 14.25
N ALA A 90 -6.10 1.37 14.31
CA ALA A 90 -7.11 1.86 15.26
C ALA A 90 -8.41 1.02 15.26
N PRO A 91 -9.02 0.65 14.13
CA PRO A 91 -10.22 -0.19 14.13
C PRO A 91 -10.02 -1.55 14.80
N TRP A 92 -8.85 -2.17 14.58
CA TRP A 92 -8.53 -3.45 15.19
C TRP A 92 -8.39 -3.34 16.72
N LEU A 93 -7.81 -2.24 17.20
CA LEU A 93 -7.63 -1.99 18.63
C LEU A 93 -8.95 -1.74 19.39
N THR A 94 -10.07 -1.44 18.70
CA THR A 94 -11.40 -1.29 19.34
C THR A 94 -12.05 -2.59 19.75
N LEU A 95 -11.58 -3.73 19.21
CA LEU A 95 -12.16 -5.01 19.53
C LEU A 95 -11.97 -5.36 21.02
N PRO A 96 -12.96 -6.01 21.67
CA PRO A 96 -12.88 -6.34 23.08
C PRO A 96 -11.71 -7.28 23.40
N ASP A 97 -11.24 -7.21 24.63
CA ASP A 97 -10.17 -8.10 25.10
C ASP A 97 -10.68 -9.54 25.18
N ASP A 98 -9.79 -10.45 24.81
CA ASP A 98 -10.03 -11.89 24.93
C ASP A 98 -8.72 -12.62 25.27
N THR A 99 -8.81 -13.93 25.53
CA THR A 99 -7.67 -14.76 25.97
C THR A 99 -6.88 -15.36 24.81
N THR A 100 -7.28 -15.12 23.56
CA THR A 100 -6.58 -15.60 22.37
C THR A 100 -5.21 -14.94 22.22
N ALA A 101 -4.34 -15.55 21.41
CA ALA A 101 -3.06 -14.94 21.06
C ALA A 101 -3.26 -13.55 20.41
N GLU A 102 -4.24 -13.44 19.50
CA GLU A 102 -4.61 -12.16 18.86
C GLU A 102 -5.09 -11.13 19.90
N GLY A 103 -5.97 -11.53 20.84
CA GLY A 103 -6.46 -10.63 21.89
C GLY A 103 -5.36 -10.09 22.78
N LYS A 104 -4.39 -10.93 23.15
CA LYS A 104 -3.21 -10.52 23.93
C LYS A 104 -2.33 -9.53 23.16
N GLN A 105 -2.06 -9.79 21.88
CA GLN A 105 -1.31 -8.89 21.00
C GLN A 105 -2.01 -7.53 20.86
N ARG A 106 -3.30 -7.53 20.64
CA ARG A 106 -4.12 -6.32 20.51
C ARG A 106 -4.13 -5.48 21.79
N LYS A 107 -4.26 -6.13 22.95
CA LYS A 107 -4.17 -5.46 24.25
C LYS A 107 -2.80 -4.80 24.43
N GLN A 108 -1.73 -5.51 24.15
CA GLN A 108 -0.37 -4.99 24.26
C GLN A 108 -0.13 -3.80 23.32
N LEU A 109 -0.58 -3.89 22.06
CA LEU A 109 -0.49 -2.78 21.12
C LEU A 109 -1.27 -1.55 21.59
N ARG A 110 -2.44 -1.74 22.20
CA ARG A 110 -3.25 -0.64 22.75
C ARG A 110 -2.55 0.06 23.92
N GLU A 111 -1.93 -0.70 24.82
CA GLU A 111 -1.14 -0.14 25.92
C GLU A 111 0.02 0.70 25.38
N TRP A 112 0.78 0.19 24.43
CA TRP A 112 1.85 0.93 23.77
C TRP A 112 1.33 2.13 22.98
N ALA A 113 0.20 2.00 22.29
CA ALA A 113 -0.41 3.11 21.54
C ALA A 113 -0.77 4.28 22.48
N LEU A 114 -1.40 4.02 23.62
CA LEU A 114 -1.75 5.06 24.60
C LEU A 114 -0.51 5.77 25.14
N ALA A 115 0.55 5.02 25.47
CA ALA A 115 1.83 5.59 25.87
C ALA A 115 2.48 6.41 24.74
N SER A 116 2.43 5.89 23.50
CA SER A 116 2.96 6.58 22.31
C SER A 116 2.24 7.90 22.04
N TYR A 117 0.91 7.93 22.15
CA TYR A 117 0.16 9.19 22.02
C TYR A 117 0.57 10.23 23.05
N LYS A 118 0.82 9.82 24.28
CA LYS A 118 1.33 10.73 25.32
C LYS A 118 2.71 11.29 24.95
N ASN A 119 3.62 10.41 24.54
CA ASN A 119 4.99 10.78 24.14
C ASN A 119 5.00 11.68 22.89
N ALA A 120 4.10 11.46 21.94
CA ALA A 120 3.97 12.22 20.70
C ALA A 120 3.75 13.72 20.90
N VAL A 121 3.12 14.12 22.00
CA VAL A 121 2.76 15.52 22.31
C VAL A 121 3.40 16.04 23.59
N ASP A 122 4.31 15.29 24.21
CA ASP A 122 5.08 15.75 25.35
C ASP A 122 6.39 16.42 24.90
N PRO A 123 6.53 17.77 24.99
CA PRO A 123 7.72 18.47 24.54
C PRO A 123 9.02 18.03 25.23
N GLN A 124 8.92 17.34 26.37
CA GLN A 124 10.07 16.83 27.10
C GLN A 124 10.47 15.42 26.69
N ASN A 125 9.63 14.76 25.89
CA ASN A 125 9.90 13.39 25.43
C ASN A 125 10.80 13.40 24.18
N PRO A 126 11.80 12.52 24.08
CA PRO A 126 12.62 12.41 22.87
C PRO A 126 11.83 12.14 21.59
N ASP A 127 10.68 11.47 21.71
CA ASP A 127 9.78 11.15 20.58
C ASP A 127 8.67 12.19 20.36
N TYR A 128 8.81 13.39 20.97
CA TYR A 128 7.93 14.52 20.62
C TYR A 128 7.94 14.75 19.11
N LEU A 129 6.77 14.74 18.49
CA LEU A 129 6.64 14.83 17.04
C LEU A 129 6.83 16.28 16.56
N CYS A 130 7.15 16.43 15.27
CA CYS A 130 7.49 17.72 14.66
C CYS A 130 6.25 18.52 14.25
N TRP A 131 5.39 18.87 15.19
CA TRP A 131 4.18 19.65 14.97
C TRP A 131 4.47 21.04 14.35
N GLY A 132 3.70 21.40 13.32
CA GLY A 132 3.66 22.78 12.81
C GLY A 132 4.86 23.26 12.00
N ILE A 133 5.75 22.38 11.52
CA ILE A 133 7.01 22.79 10.87
C ILE A 133 6.87 22.97 9.34
N GLY A 134 5.90 22.33 8.71
CA GLY A 134 5.72 22.40 7.25
C GLY A 134 4.44 21.75 6.76
N GLY A 135 4.16 21.85 5.46
CA GLY A 135 2.90 21.34 4.87
C GLY A 135 2.65 19.85 5.15
N GLN A 136 3.70 19.01 5.12
CA GLN A 136 3.57 17.58 5.39
C GLN A 136 3.00 17.29 6.78
N ASN A 137 3.27 18.14 7.78
CA ASN A 137 2.73 17.95 9.13
C ASN A 137 1.20 18.03 9.18
N LEU A 138 0.55 18.80 8.29
CA LEU A 138 -0.90 18.82 8.18
C LEU A 138 -1.43 17.45 7.74
N VAL A 139 -0.77 16.81 6.78
CA VAL A 139 -1.12 15.48 6.28
C VAL A 139 -1.03 14.45 7.40
N ASP A 140 0.12 14.41 8.08
CA ASP A 140 0.41 13.36 9.07
C ASP A 140 -0.40 13.55 10.35
N ALA A 141 -0.66 14.79 10.75
CA ALA A 141 -1.59 15.12 11.83
C ALA A 141 -3.02 14.68 11.53
N ALA A 142 -3.46 14.78 10.27
CA ALA A 142 -4.80 14.32 9.89
C ALA A 142 -4.95 12.80 10.09
N TYR A 143 -3.93 12.00 9.81
CA TYR A 143 -3.96 10.56 10.11
C TYR A 143 -3.98 10.27 11.62
N ILE A 144 -3.32 11.10 12.44
CA ILE A 144 -3.45 10.99 13.90
C ILE A 144 -4.88 11.32 14.34
N ALA A 145 -5.47 12.39 13.82
CA ALA A 145 -6.87 12.75 14.10
C ALA A 145 -7.84 11.64 13.62
N GLU A 146 -7.62 11.09 12.42
CA GLU A 146 -8.39 9.98 11.86
C GLU A 146 -8.33 8.74 12.76
N SER A 147 -7.17 8.43 13.33
CA SER A 147 -7.02 7.31 14.27
C SER A 147 -7.88 7.50 15.53
N PHE A 148 -7.97 8.71 16.04
CA PHE A 148 -8.87 9.05 17.14
C PHE A 148 -10.34 8.99 16.74
N LEU A 149 -10.71 9.43 15.52
CA LEU A 149 -12.07 9.30 15.01
C LEU A 149 -12.50 7.83 14.92
N ARG A 150 -11.60 6.97 14.43
CA ARG A 150 -11.83 5.52 14.27
C ARG A 150 -11.92 4.76 15.57
N ALA A 151 -11.25 5.22 16.61
CA ALA A 151 -11.18 4.53 17.91
C ALA A 151 -11.35 5.49 19.09
N TYR A 152 -12.33 6.39 19.01
CA TYR A 152 -12.51 7.48 19.95
C TYR A 152 -12.60 7.02 21.41
N ASP A 153 -13.41 6.00 21.67
CA ASP A 153 -13.61 5.46 23.02
C ASP A 153 -12.38 4.70 23.55
N THR A 154 -11.58 4.14 22.65
CA THR A 154 -10.45 3.26 22.97
C THR A 154 -9.13 4.01 23.05
N LEU A 155 -8.93 5.02 22.20
CA LEU A 155 -7.63 5.71 22.06
C LEU A 155 -7.67 7.16 22.50
N TRP A 156 -8.81 7.88 22.36
CA TRP A 156 -8.90 9.28 22.81
C TRP A 156 -9.39 9.41 24.24
N LYS A 157 -10.55 8.81 24.58
CA LYS A 157 -11.13 8.95 25.92
C LYS A 157 -10.20 8.55 27.08
N PRO A 158 -9.39 7.48 26.97
CA PRO A 158 -8.49 7.07 28.05
C PRO A 158 -7.30 7.97 28.28
N LEU A 159 -6.97 8.89 27.35
CA LEU A 159 -5.87 9.82 27.53
C LEU A 159 -6.15 10.78 28.69
N ASP A 160 -5.11 11.16 29.41
CA ASP A 160 -5.21 12.17 30.45
C ASP A 160 -5.48 13.57 29.88
N GLU A 161 -6.02 14.47 30.70
CA GLU A 161 -6.45 15.81 30.27
C GLU A 161 -5.27 16.69 29.79
N VAL A 162 -4.07 16.48 30.31
CA VAL A 162 -2.88 17.20 29.85
C VAL A 162 -2.53 16.78 28.44
N THR A 163 -2.54 15.48 28.17
CA THR A 163 -2.29 14.92 26.84
C THR A 163 -3.34 15.39 25.83
N LYS A 164 -4.62 15.32 26.20
CA LYS A 164 -5.73 15.82 25.35
C LYS A 164 -5.56 17.30 25.02
N LYS A 165 -5.31 18.13 26.01
CA LYS A 165 -5.08 19.58 25.82
C LYS A 165 -3.90 19.86 24.90
N ARG A 166 -2.80 19.11 25.04
CA ARG A 166 -1.64 19.21 24.16
C ARG A 166 -2.00 18.90 22.72
N TYR A 167 -2.75 17.79 22.44
CA TYR A 167 -3.22 17.48 21.09
C TYR A 167 -4.06 18.60 20.50
N LEU A 168 -5.06 19.10 21.22
CA LEU A 168 -5.91 20.18 20.73
C LEU A 168 -5.08 21.45 20.44
N THR A 169 -4.07 21.72 21.25
CA THR A 169 -3.14 22.84 21.03
C THR A 169 -2.29 22.64 19.78
N GLU A 170 -1.71 21.44 19.58
CA GLU A 170 -0.88 21.15 18.40
C GLU A 170 -1.72 21.16 17.11
N PHE A 171 -2.91 20.59 17.14
CA PHE A 171 -3.83 20.64 16.00
C PHE A 171 -4.24 22.07 15.63
N ALA A 172 -4.56 22.91 16.61
CA ALA A 172 -4.90 24.31 16.36
C ALA A 172 -3.74 25.11 15.74
N LYS A 173 -2.50 24.81 16.08
CA LYS A 173 -1.32 25.43 15.47
C LYS A 173 -1.22 25.16 13.97
N LEU A 174 -1.76 24.05 13.47
CA LEU A 174 -1.70 23.69 12.04
C LEU A 174 -2.59 24.59 11.17
N ARG A 175 -3.44 25.42 11.75
CA ARG A 175 -4.29 26.38 11.01
C ARG A 175 -3.48 27.43 10.24
N HIS A 176 -2.19 27.63 10.56
CA HIS A 176 -1.33 28.52 9.76
C HIS A 176 -0.92 27.90 8.42
N ILE A 177 -1.08 26.58 8.25
CA ILE A 177 -0.77 25.91 7.00
C ILE A 177 -1.96 26.08 6.04
N ASP A 178 -1.68 26.71 4.90
CA ASP A 178 -2.63 26.81 3.80
C ASP A 178 -2.58 25.52 2.96
N PRO A 179 -3.61 24.68 2.99
CA PRO A 179 -3.57 23.43 2.23
C PRO A 179 -3.67 23.70 0.73
N PRO A 180 -2.88 23.03 -0.11
CA PRO A 180 -3.08 23.06 -1.56
C PRO A 180 -4.54 22.75 -1.93
N TYR A 181 -5.02 23.38 -3.01
CA TYR A 181 -6.41 23.27 -3.46
C TYR A 181 -6.69 21.94 -4.17
N THR A 182 -6.56 20.85 -3.41
CA THR A 182 -6.66 19.44 -3.81
C THR A 182 -7.25 18.61 -2.66
N ASN A 183 -7.03 17.30 -2.67
CA ASN A 183 -7.35 16.40 -1.55
C ASN A 183 -6.85 16.93 -0.18
N TRP A 184 -5.88 17.83 -0.16
CA TRP A 184 -5.32 18.39 1.08
C TRP A 184 -6.33 19.16 1.92
N LEU A 185 -7.41 19.67 1.32
CA LEU A 185 -8.50 20.26 2.09
C LEU A 185 -9.12 19.28 3.08
N LEU A 186 -9.11 17.98 2.75
CA LEU A 186 -9.62 16.94 3.63
C LEU A 186 -8.72 16.70 4.85
N PHE A 187 -7.40 16.86 4.73
CA PHE A 187 -6.53 16.79 5.91
C PHE A 187 -6.89 17.85 6.93
N SER A 188 -7.06 19.09 6.48
CA SER A 188 -7.50 20.18 7.34
C SER A 188 -8.86 19.91 7.97
N SER A 189 -9.86 19.48 7.17
CA SER A 189 -11.21 19.23 7.69
C SER A 189 -11.29 18.02 8.62
N THR A 190 -10.48 17.01 8.44
CA THR A 190 -10.40 15.84 9.34
C THR A 190 -9.91 16.25 10.73
N ILE A 191 -8.89 17.11 10.80
CA ILE A 191 -8.39 17.64 12.07
C ILE A 191 -9.47 18.48 12.76
N GLU A 192 -10.08 19.41 12.06
CA GLU A 192 -11.10 20.30 12.62
C GLU A 192 -12.37 19.53 13.06
N SER A 193 -12.78 18.53 12.29
CA SER A 193 -13.93 17.69 12.66
C SER A 193 -13.65 16.82 13.88
N PHE A 194 -12.40 16.33 14.03
CA PHE A 194 -11.98 15.66 15.25
C PHE A 194 -12.02 16.63 16.44
N MET A 195 -11.51 17.85 16.29
CA MET A 195 -11.53 18.88 17.35
C MET A 195 -12.97 19.21 17.78
N ALA A 196 -13.89 19.32 16.82
CA ALA A 196 -15.34 19.48 17.10
C ALA A 196 -15.88 18.31 17.94
N LYS A 197 -15.60 17.07 17.53
CA LYS A 197 -16.04 15.86 18.26
C LYS A 197 -15.42 15.74 19.65
N ALA A 198 -14.19 16.22 19.81
CA ALA A 198 -13.50 16.25 21.10
C ALA A 198 -13.95 17.40 22.04
N GLY A 199 -14.86 18.26 21.58
CA GLY A 199 -15.36 19.41 22.34
C GLY A 199 -14.36 20.57 22.44
N GLY A 200 -13.38 20.61 21.54
CA GLY A 200 -12.41 21.68 21.40
C GLY A 200 -12.89 22.82 20.51
N ASP A 201 -12.11 23.92 20.49
CA ASP A 201 -12.30 24.98 19.50
C ASP A 201 -11.93 24.47 18.11
N PHE A 202 -12.82 24.63 17.12
CA PHE A 202 -12.63 24.17 15.75
C PHE A 202 -13.02 25.23 14.74
N ASP A 203 -12.39 25.15 13.54
CA ASP A 203 -12.66 26.07 12.44
C ASP A 203 -13.71 25.46 11.49
N GLU A 204 -14.98 25.83 11.71
CA GLU A 204 -16.09 25.37 10.87
C GLU A 204 -15.93 25.76 9.38
N TYR A 205 -15.29 26.91 9.10
CA TYR A 205 -15.09 27.36 7.72
C TYR A 205 -14.20 26.38 6.95
N ARG A 206 -13.13 25.84 7.56
CA ARG A 206 -12.25 24.84 6.95
C ARG A 206 -13.01 23.56 6.62
N VAL A 207 -13.86 23.09 7.53
CA VAL A 207 -14.72 21.91 7.28
C VAL A 207 -15.69 22.17 6.15
N ASN A 208 -16.43 23.28 6.22
CA ASN A 208 -17.45 23.63 5.23
C ASN A 208 -16.87 23.88 3.84
N SER A 209 -15.70 24.51 3.76
CA SER A 209 -14.99 24.75 2.49
C SER A 209 -14.53 23.45 1.85
N ALA A 210 -13.95 22.54 2.63
CA ALA A 210 -13.56 21.22 2.15
C ALA A 210 -14.79 20.45 1.63
N CYS A 211 -15.88 20.38 2.41
CA CYS A 211 -17.10 19.69 2.01
C CYS A 211 -17.66 20.21 0.68
N ARG A 212 -17.72 21.54 0.51
CA ARG A 212 -18.23 22.15 -0.75
C ARG A 212 -17.33 21.80 -1.93
N LYS A 213 -16.00 21.84 -1.76
CA LYS A 213 -15.06 21.54 -2.83
C LYS A 213 -15.07 20.08 -3.22
N VAL A 214 -15.14 19.16 -2.26
CA VAL A 214 -15.31 17.74 -2.54
C VAL A 214 -16.57 17.48 -3.37
N GLU A 215 -17.67 18.16 -3.06
CA GLU A 215 -18.90 18.05 -3.87
C GLU A 215 -18.73 18.57 -5.30
N GLU A 216 -18.02 19.69 -5.48
CA GLU A 216 -17.71 20.25 -6.81
C GLU A 216 -16.78 19.32 -7.63
N TRP A 217 -15.91 18.59 -6.98
CA TRP A 217 -14.93 17.69 -7.63
C TRP A 217 -15.46 16.29 -7.89
N TYR A 218 -16.70 15.99 -7.55
CA TYR A 218 -17.31 14.71 -7.86
C TYR A 218 -17.55 14.56 -9.36
N VAL A 219 -16.96 13.54 -9.99
CA VAL A 219 -17.01 13.33 -11.44
C VAL A 219 -17.90 12.14 -11.86
N GLY A 220 -18.55 11.47 -10.92
CA GLY A 220 -19.42 10.32 -11.18
C GLY A 220 -18.83 8.99 -10.75
N ASP A 221 -19.66 7.96 -10.65
CA ASP A 221 -19.31 6.57 -10.31
C ASP A 221 -18.40 6.39 -9.07
N GLY A 222 -18.47 7.33 -8.12
CA GLY A 222 -17.65 7.33 -6.92
C GLY A 222 -16.26 7.93 -7.11
N TRP A 223 -15.94 8.49 -8.27
CA TRP A 223 -14.65 9.15 -8.50
C TRP A 223 -14.69 10.64 -8.20
N TYR A 224 -13.56 11.16 -7.72
CA TYR A 224 -13.31 12.57 -7.47
C TYR A 224 -12.14 13.06 -8.31
N ALA A 225 -12.26 14.28 -8.83
CA ALA A 225 -11.09 15.01 -9.30
C ALA A 225 -10.25 15.45 -8.10
N ASP A 226 -8.93 15.42 -8.25
CA ASP A 226 -8.02 15.88 -7.20
C ASP A 226 -7.71 17.38 -7.39
N GLY A 227 -8.73 18.19 -7.19
CA GLY A 227 -8.71 19.62 -7.47
C GLY A 227 -9.52 20.01 -8.72
N PRO A 228 -9.25 21.17 -9.32
CA PRO A 228 -10.01 21.68 -10.46
C PRO A 228 -9.92 20.82 -11.73
N SER A 229 -8.85 20.03 -11.86
CA SER A 229 -8.58 19.17 -13.02
C SER A 229 -8.68 17.70 -12.61
N PHE A 230 -9.34 16.90 -13.44
CA PHE A 230 -9.46 15.48 -13.19
C PHE A 230 -8.10 14.79 -13.24
N ALA A 231 -7.79 14.02 -12.18
CA ALA A 231 -6.67 13.12 -12.11
C ALA A 231 -7.18 11.71 -11.76
N PHE A 232 -6.86 10.75 -12.62
CA PHE A 232 -7.17 9.35 -12.36
C PHE A 232 -6.05 8.74 -11.52
N ASP A 233 -6.19 8.77 -10.20
CA ASP A 233 -5.17 8.36 -9.25
C ASP A 233 -5.76 7.67 -8.00
N TYR A 234 -4.90 7.36 -7.03
CA TYR A 234 -5.29 6.62 -5.82
C TYR A 234 -5.94 7.47 -4.73
N TYR A 235 -6.03 8.80 -4.89
CA TYR A 235 -6.51 9.67 -3.81
C TYR A 235 -8.01 9.54 -3.56
N SER A 236 -8.81 9.10 -4.55
CA SER A 236 -10.20 8.72 -4.29
C SER A 236 -10.31 7.61 -3.25
N SER A 237 -9.40 6.62 -3.28
CA SER A 237 -9.36 5.53 -2.30
C SER A 237 -8.72 5.92 -0.98
N TYR A 238 -7.64 6.70 -1.05
CA TYR A 238 -6.73 6.89 0.07
C TYR A 238 -7.09 8.09 0.94
N VAL A 239 -7.73 9.11 0.35
CA VAL A 239 -8.05 10.36 1.05
C VAL A 239 -9.53 10.70 0.92
N PHE A 240 -10.08 10.81 -0.31
CA PHE A 240 -11.43 11.33 -0.50
C PHE A 240 -12.48 10.53 0.26
N HIS A 241 -12.71 9.28 -0.07
CA HIS A 241 -13.75 8.49 0.57
C HIS A 241 -13.55 8.30 2.08
N PRO A 242 -12.37 7.86 2.59
CA PRO A 242 -12.24 7.62 4.02
C PRO A 242 -12.34 8.92 4.82
N MET A 243 -11.55 9.93 4.50
CA MET A 243 -11.52 11.15 5.32
C MET A 243 -12.79 11.97 5.19
N TYR A 244 -13.44 11.98 4.01
CA TYR A 244 -14.68 12.71 3.84
C TYR A 244 -15.84 12.07 4.63
N LEU A 245 -15.99 10.75 4.57
CA LEU A 245 -16.98 10.03 5.39
C LEU A 245 -16.76 10.26 6.89
N GLU A 246 -15.51 10.15 7.34
CA GLU A 246 -15.15 10.27 8.76
C GLU A 246 -15.28 11.72 9.25
N THR A 247 -14.94 12.71 8.42
CA THR A 247 -15.17 14.13 8.70
C THR A 247 -16.67 14.40 8.89
N LEU A 248 -17.50 13.95 7.94
CA LEU A 248 -18.95 14.16 8.00
C LEU A 248 -19.57 13.46 9.21
N GLN A 249 -19.18 12.22 9.48
CA GLN A 249 -19.66 11.48 10.66
C GLN A 249 -19.27 12.19 11.97
N ALA A 250 -18.04 12.71 12.05
CA ALA A 250 -17.57 13.43 13.23
C ALA A 250 -18.40 14.70 13.49
N MET A 251 -18.76 15.45 12.45
CA MET A 251 -19.60 16.65 12.55
C MET A 251 -21.03 16.31 12.97
N VAL A 252 -21.57 15.18 12.46
CA VAL A 252 -22.89 14.66 12.89
C VAL A 252 -22.86 14.26 14.36
N ASP A 253 -21.85 13.50 14.78
CA ASP A 253 -21.67 13.05 16.17
C ASP A 253 -21.51 14.22 17.14
N ALA A 254 -20.77 15.25 16.74
CA ALA A 254 -20.59 16.49 17.50
C ALA A 254 -21.84 17.37 17.55
N LYS A 255 -22.88 17.02 16.79
CA LYS A 255 -24.15 17.79 16.69
C LYS A 255 -23.93 19.26 16.39
N VAL A 256 -22.98 19.55 15.49
CA VAL A 256 -22.66 20.92 15.11
C VAL A 256 -23.84 21.56 14.40
N ASN A 257 -24.28 22.70 14.93
CA ASN A 257 -25.31 23.51 14.26
C ASN A 257 -24.68 24.33 13.15
N SER A 258 -24.80 23.88 11.91
CA SER A 258 -24.19 24.48 10.72
C SER A 258 -25.22 24.75 9.63
N ARG A 259 -24.83 25.61 8.69
CA ARG A 259 -25.61 25.80 7.44
C ARG A 259 -25.51 24.60 6.50
N LEU A 260 -24.48 23.74 6.65
CA LEU A 260 -24.42 22.49 5.94
C LEU A 260 -25.14 21.40 6.72
N ASP A 261 -25.99 20.68 6.04
CA ASP A 261 -26.62 19.47 6.56
C ASP A 261 -25.62 18.29 6.42
N TYR A 262 -24.75 18.12 7.41
CA TYR A 262 -23.71 17.09 7.40
C TYR A 262 -24.28 15.68 7.27
N GLN A 263 -25.48 15.40 7.82
CA GLN A 263 -26.11 14.10 7.67
C GLN A 263 -26.49 13.83 6.20
N LYS A 264 -27.05 14.79 5.51
CA LYS A 264 -27.38 14.67 4.09
C LYS A 264 -26.13 14.47 3.22
N TYR A 265 -25.04 15.18 3.55
CA TYR A 265 -23.75 14.99 2.87
C TYR A 265 -23.18 13.59 3.13
N TYR A 266 -23.24 13.12 4.37
CA TYR A 266 -22.81 11.78 4.76
C TYR A 266 -23.58 10.68 4.00
N ASP A 267 -24.91 10.78 3.97
CA ASP A 267 -25.75 9.78 3.29
C ASP A 267 -25.45 9.70 1.78
N ARG A 268 -25.12 10.84 1.19
CA ARG A 268 -24.72 10.93 -0.23
C ARG A 268 -23.34 10.32 -0.44
N GLU A 269 -22.37 10.69 0.39
CA GLU A 269 -21.02 10.18 0.31
C GLU A 269 -20.96 8.68 0.57
N LEU A 270 -21.74 8.17 1.50
CA LEU A 270 -21.87 6.75 1.74
C LEU A 270 -22.26 5.98 0.48
N LYS A 271 -23.24 6.49 -0.27
CA LYS A 271 -23.67 5.88 -1.55
C LYS A 271 -22.57 5.93 -2.61
N ARG A 272 -21.83 7.03 -2.68
CA ARG A 272 -20.68 7.18 -3.59
C ARG A 272 -19.57 6.20 -3.24
N CYS A 273 -19.22 6.08 -1.97
CA CYS A 273 -18.21 5.13 -1.50
C CYS A 273 -18.65 3.67 -1.74
N GLN A 274 -19.93 3.34 -1.55
CA GLN A 274 -20.48 2.03 -1.89
C GLN A 274 -20.32 1.72 -3.39
N LYS A 275 -20.66 2.67 -4.26
CA LYS A 275 -20.49 2.52 -5.71
C LYS A 275 -19.02 2.33 -6.08
N TYR A 276 -18.16 3.14 -5.51
CA TYR A 276 -16.72 3.07 -5.71
C TYR A 276 -16.12 1.74 -5.25
N SER A 277 -16.60 1.21 -4.12
CA SER A 277 -16.17 -0.09 -3.60
C SER A 277 -16.45 -1.25 -4.55
N ILE A 278 -17.57 -1.22 -5.28
CA ILE A 278 -17.87 -2.21 -6.33
C ILE A 278 -16.83 -2.13 -7.45
N ILE A 279 -16.46 -0.91 -7.85
CA ILE A 279 -15.47 -0.68 -8.91
C ILE A 279 -14.09 -1.16 -8.46
N LEU A 280 -13.69 -0.85 -7.23
CA LEU A 280 -12.40 -1.29 -6.67
C LEU A 280 -12.27 -2.81 -6.62
N GLU A 281 -13.32 -3.52 -6.20
CA GLU A 281 -13.30 -4.98 -6.18
C GLU A 281 -13.07 -5.54 -7.59
N ARG A 282 -13.70 -4.97 -8.60
CA ARG A 282 -13.57 -5.39 -10.00
C ARG A 282 -12.21 -5.05 -10.62
N PHE A 283 -11.48 -4.08 -10.06
CA PHE A 283 -10.12 -3.76 -10.50
C PHE A 283 -9.07 -4.73 -9.96
N ILE A 284 -9.41 -5.51 -8.94
CA ILE A 284 -8.51 -6.54 -8.44
C ILE A 284 -8.51 -7.68 -9.42
N SER A 285 -7.35 -7.93 -10.03
CA SER A 285 -7.20 -9.06 -10.93
C SER A 285 -7.34 -10.38 -10.19
N PRO A 286 -7.66 -11.48 -10.87
CA PRO A 286 -7.74 -12.79 -10.25
C PRO A 286 -6.45 -13.26 -9.56
N GLU A 287 -5.30 -12.78 -10.02
CA GLU A 287 -3.99 -13.00 -9.39
C GLU A 287 -3.71 -12.09 -8.20
N GLY A 288 -4.64 -11.21 -7.84
CA GLY A 288 -4.52 -10.31 -6.71
C GLY A 288 -3.79 -8.99 -7.00
N THR A 289 -3.45 -8.72 -8.27
CA THR A 289 -2.84 -7.44 -8.63
C THR A 289 -3.90 -6.34 -8.77
N PHE A 290 -3.47 -5.11 -8.61
CA PHE A 290 -4.29 -3.92 -8.85
C PHE A 290 -3.58 -3.05 -9.90
N PRO A 291 -4.28 -2.46 -10.89
CA PRO A 291 -3.65 -1.71 -11.96
C PRO A 291 -2.87 -0.52 -11.43
N ALA A 292 -1.71 -0.29 -12.03
CA ALA A 292 -0.93 0.91 -11.79
C ALA A 292 -1.46 2.03 -12.68
N PHE A 293 -1.91 3.13 -12.08
CA PHE A 293 -2.36 4.31 -12.78
C PHE A 293 -2.06 5.59 -12.01
N GLY A 294 -2.10 6.72 -12.70
CA GLY A 294 -1.89 8.03 -12.08
C GLY A 294 -0.50 8.19 -11.47
N ARG A 295 -0.45 8.87 -10.35
CA ARG A 295 0.77 9.25 -9.61
C ARG A 295 0.80 8.57 -8.24
N SER A 296 1.95 8.67 -7.55
CA SER A 296 2.11 8.16 -6.18
C SER A 296 1.86 6.65 -6.10
N ILE A 297 2.49 5.88 -6.97
CA ILE A 297 2.34 4.42 -7.11
C ILE A 297 2.43 3.64 -5.79
N PRO A 298 3.23 4.03 -4.77
CA PRO A 298 3.22 3.36 -3.46
C PRO A 298 1.82 3.31 -2.80
N TYR A 299 0.94 4.27 -3.08
CA TYR A 299 -0.43 4.29 -2.57
C TYR A 299 -1.37 3.25 -3.20
N ARG A 300 -0.90 2.51 -4.21
CA ARG A 300 -1.63 1.37 -4.77
C ARG A 300 -2.05 0.36 -3.69
N MET A 301 -1.25 0.19 -2.65
CA MET A 301 -1.58 -0.70 -1.53
C MET A 301 -2.75 -0.18 -0.70
N ALA A 302 -2.98 1.12 -0.66
CA ALA A 302 -4.07 1.75 0.08
C ALA A 302 -5.40 1.80 -0.67
N THR A 303 -5.44 1.34 -1.94
CA THR A 303 -6.67 1.32 -2.74
C THR A 303 -7.78 0.48 -2.12
N MET A 304 -7.43 -0.48 -1.29
CA MET A 304 -8.39 -1.36 -0.61
C MET A 304 -9.09 -0.70 0.59
N GLN A 305 -8.68 0.49 0.99
CA GLN A 305 -9.22 1.17 2.18
C GLN A 305 -10.75 1.37 2.13
N PRO A 306 -11.39 1.84 1.03
CA PRO A 306 -12.85 1.96 0.97
C PRO A 306 -13.57 0.63 1.12
N LEU A 307 -13.04 -0.47 0.56
CA LEU A 307 -13.61 -1.81 0.73
C LEU A 307 -13.57 -2.23 2.21
N ALA A 308 -12.43 -2.05 2.87
CA ALA A 308 -12.26 -2.37 4.28
C ALA A 308 -13.15 -1.49 5.16
N LEU A 309 -13.27 -0.20 4.85
CA LEU A 309 -14.09 0.76 5.56
C LEU A 309 -15.59 0.40 5.48
N MET A 310 -16.09 0.09 4.27
CA MET A 310 -17.47 -0.33 4.07
C MET A 310 -17.80 -1.63 4.79
N ALA A 311 -16.86 -2.58 4.80
CA ALA A 311 -17.01 -3.83 5.54
C ALA A 311 -17.03 -3.58 7.07
N TRP A 312 -16.13 -2.75 7.57
CA TRP A 312 -16.06 -2.39 8.99
C TRP A 312 -17.32 -1.66 9.47
N TYR A 313 -17.83 -0.72 8.69
CA TYR A 313 -19.07 0.00 8.99
C TYR A 313 -20.33 -0.87 8.80
N GLN A 314 -20.20 -2.09 8.28
CA GLN A 314 -21.33 -2.95 7.90
C GLN A 314 -22.27 -2.27 6.87
N LYS A 315 -21.68 -1.51 5.96
CA LYS A 315 -22.34 -0.72 4.91
C LYS A 315 -21.95 -1.17 3.50
N LEU A 316 -21.53 -2.43 3.34
CA LEU A 316 -21.24 -2.98 2.02
C LEU A 316 -22.49 -2.86 1.12
N PRO A 317 -22.33 -2.51 -0.17
CA PRO A 317 -23.42 -2.54 -1.12
C PRO A 317 -23.93 -3.97 -1.32
N LYS A 318 -25.18 -4.12 -1.77
CA LYS A 318 -25.82 -5.44 -1.99
C LYS A 318 -25.02 -6.33 -2.97
N ASP A 319 -24.28 -5.72 -3.89
CA ASP A 319 -23.47 -6.40 -4.91
C ASP A 319 -22.13 -6.96 -4.37
N LEU A 320 -21.79 -6.67 -3.11
CA LEU A 320 -20.56 -7.12 -2.46
C LEU A 320 -20.87 -7.81 -1.13
N SER A 321 -20.57 -9.10 -1.04
CA SER A 321 -20.62 -9.83 0.22
C SER A 321 -19.32 -9.67 1.03
N ASN A 322 -19.39 -9.85 2.34
CA ASN A 322 -18.19 -9.91 3.20
C ASN A 322 -17.17 -10.95 2.72
N GLY A 323 -17.65 -12.07 2.14
CA GLY A 323 -16.79 -13.11 1.59
C GLY A 323 -16.01 -12.64 0.37
N GLN A 324 -16.64 -11.88 -0.55
CA GLN A 324 -15.98 -11.31 -1.72
C GLN A 324 -14.92 -10.28 -1.30
N VAL A 325 -15.26 -9.36 -0.38
CA VAL A 325 -14.31 -8.37 0.12
C VAL A 325 -13.12 -9.05 0.80
N ARG A 326 -13.36 -10.05 1.64
CA ARG A 326 -12.29 -10.83 2.27
C ARG A 326 -11.40 -11.51 1.22
N ALA A 327 -11.99 -12.17 0.23
CA ALA A 327 -11.24 -12.82 -0.84
C ALA A 327 -10.42 -11.82 -1.65
N ALA A 328 -10.97 -10.65 -1.97
CA ALA A 328 -10.28 -9.59 -2.67
C ALA A 328 -9.07 -9.06 -1.88
N LEU A 329 -9.26 -8.74 -0.60
CA LEU A 329 -8.18 -8.28 0.29
C LEU A 329 -7.09 -9.35 0.48
N THR A 330 -7.49 -10.62 0.63
CA THR A 330 -6.54 -11.74 0.76
C THR A 330 -5.72 -11.92 -0.51
N LYS A 331 -6.33 -11.82 -1.69
CA LYS A 331 -5.62 -11.92 -2.98
C LYS A 331 -4.57 -10.84 -3.18
N VAL A 332 -4.84 -9.62 -2.72
CA VAL A 332 -3.86 -8.52 -2.79
C VAL A 332 -2.66 -8.77 -1.88
N LEU A 333 -2.84 -9.53 -0.80
CA LEU A 333 -1.79 -9.84 0.18
C LEU A 333 -1.09 -11.18 -0.06
N GLN A 334 -1.63 -12.02 -0.94
CA GLN A 334 -1.13 -13.38 -1.23
C GLN A 334 -1.13 -13.62 -2.75
N ASP A 335 -0.25 -14.52 -3.19
CA ASP A 335 -0.26 -14.99 -4.58
C ASP A 335 -1.56 -15.74 -4.90
N MET A 336 -2.01 -15.62 -6.14
CA MET A 336 -3.21 -16.31 -6.61
C MET A 336 -3.06 -17.85 -6.52
N PRO A 337 -3.99 -18.54 -5.84
CA PRO A 337 -3.98 -19.99 -5.79
C PRO A 337 -4.09 -20.63 -7.19
N LYS A 338 -3.31 -21.69 -7.43
CA LYS A 338 -3.35 -22.43 -8.71
C LYS A 338 -4.71 -23.09 -8.98
N GLU A 339 -5.47 -23.36 -7.93
CA GLU A 339 -6.81 -23.95 -7.97
C GLU A 339 -7.90 -22.94 -8.36
N TYR A 340 -7.56 -21.67 -8.55
CA TYR A 340 -8.54 -20.67 -8.96
C TYR A 340 -9.09 -21.01 -10.36
N LYS A 341 -10.43 -21.02 -10.50
CA LYS A 341 -11.11 -21.47 -11.73
C LYS A 341 -10.71 -20.74 -13.03
N HIS A 342 -10.18 -19.53 -12.92
CA HIS A 342 -9.69 -18.74 -14.06
C HIS A 342 -8.17 -18.66 -14.13
N TYR A 343 -7.45 -19.43 -13.29
CA TYR A 343 -5.97 -19.41 -13.27
C TYR A 343 -5.38 -19.59 -14.67
N GLN A 344 -5.83 -20.62 -15.40
CA GLN A 344 -5.32 -20.91 -16.75
C GLN A 344 -5.60 -19.77 -17.74
N PHE A 345 -6.75 -19.11 -17.67
CA PHE A 345 -7.05 -17.94 -18.50
C PHE A 345 -5.99 -16.84 -18.35
N PHE A 346 -5.52 -16.56 -17.13
CA PHE A 346 -4.51 -15.56 -16.90
C PHE A 346 -3.13 -16.01 -17.33
N VAL A 347 -2.78 -17.28 -17.13
CA VAL A 347 -1.55 -17.86 -17.66
C VAL A 347 -1.51 -17.70 -19.18
N ASP A 348 -2.59 -18.03 -19.88
CA ASP A 348 -2.69 -17.89 -21.34
C ASP A 348 -2.56 -16.42 -21.79
N LYS A 349 -3.18 -15.50 -21.06
CA LYS A 349 -3.07 -14.05 -21.32
C LYS A 349 -1.65 -13.55 -21.10
N PHE A 350 -1.00 -13.95 -19.99
CA PHE A 350 0.38 -13.62 -19.69
C PHE A 350 1.32 -14.13 -20.81
N GLN A 351 1.18 -15.39 -21.23
CA GLN A 351 1.98 -15.96 -22.30
C GLN A 351 1.81 -15.22 -23.62
N LYS A 352 0.56 -14.88 -23.99
CA LYS A 352 0.27 -14.08 -25.20
C LYS A 352 0.87 -12.68 -25.13
N LEU A 353 0.77 -12.03 -23.98
CA LEU A 353 1.37 -10.70 -23.75
C LEU A 353 2.89 -10.76 -23.83
N ALA A 354 3.51 -11.71 -23.13
CA ALA A 354 4.95 -11.90 -23.16
C ALA A 354 5.47 -12.14 -24.59
N LYS A 355 4.74 -12.96 -25.38
CA LYS A 355 5.08 -13.18 -26.78
C LYS A 355 4.95 -11.89 -27.60
N ALA A 356 3.84 -11.19 -27.51
CA ALA A 356 3.61 -9.95 -28.27
C ALA A 356 4.68 -8.88 -27.95
N VAL A 357 5.05 -8.76 -26.66
CA VAL A 357 6.12 -7.84 -26.23
C VAL A 357 7.47 -8.32 -26.76
N ALA A 358 7.78 -9.60 -26.73
CA ALA A 358 9.03 -10.15 -27.25
C ALA A 358 9.18 -9.90 -28.76
N ASP A 359 8.08 -10.04 -29.53
CA ASP A 359 8.08 -9.90 -31.00
C ASP A 359 8.40 -8.47 -31.48
N ILE A 360 8.21 -7.45 -30.64
CA ILE A 360 8.46 -6.03 -30.97
C ILE A 360 9.72 -5.44 -30.31
N GLN A 361 10.58 -6.29 -29.74
CA GLN A 361 11.87 -5.86 -29.21
C GLN A 361 12.77 -5.32 -30.32
N GLN A 362 13.42 -4.19 -30.08
CA GLN A 362 14.40 -3.65 -31.01
C GLN A 362 15.66 -4.55 -31.11
N PRO A 363 16.37 -4.52 -32.24
CA PRO A 363 17.56 -5.36 -32.43
C PRO A 363 18.62 -5.19 -31.34
N GLU A 364 18.74 -3.99 -30.82
CA GLU A 364 19.68 -3.59 -29.75
C GLU A 364 19.27 -4.05 -28.35
N GLY A 365 18.07 -4.64 -28.19
CA GLY A 365 17.61 -5.27 -26.96
C GLY A 365 16.67 -4.43 -26.11
N TYR A 366 16.39 -3.20 -26.47
CA TYR A 366 15.43 -2.35 -25.76
C TYR A 366 14.05 -2.33 -26.39
N TRP A 367 13.10 -1.67 -25.76
CA TRP A 367 11.82 -1.21 -26.33
C TRP A 367 11.77 0.29 -26.34
N THR A 368 11.15 0.84 -27.39
CA THR A 368 10.94 2.29 -27.56
C THR A 368 9.75 2.76 -26.72
N ARG A 369 9.65 4.06 -26.49
CA ARG A 369 8.50 4.70 -25.81
C ARG A 369 7.19 4.50 -26.56
N SER A 370 7.23 4.41 -27.88
CA SER A 370 6.10 4.09 -28.76
C SER A 370 6.30 2.70 -29.33
N MET A 371 5.89 1.68 -28.58
CA MET A 371 6.19 0.28 -28.87
C MET A 371 5.62 -0.23 -30.20
N MET A 372 4.42 0.26 -30.60
CA MET A 372 3.74 -0.15 -31.83
C MET A 372 4.13 0.70 -33.04
N ASP A 373 4.76 1.83 -32.81
CA ASP A 373 5.31 2.74 -33.82
C ASP A 373 6.65 3.31 -33.33
N PRO A 374 7.74 2.53 -33.45
CA PRO A 374 9.07 2.93 -33.00
C PRO A 374 9.59 4.23 -33.61
N GLU A 375 9.18 4.56 -34.83
CA GLU A 375 9.57 5.78 -35.55
C GLU A 375 8.96 7.05 -34.93
N HIS A 376 7.81 6.92 -34.25
CA HIS A 376 7.12 8.04 -33.60
C HIS A 376 7.95 8.64 -32.44
N ALA A 377 8.60 7.81 -31.68
CA ALA A 377 9.46 8.22 -30.57
C ALA A 377 10.66 7.27 -30.46
N PRO A 378 11.63 7.41 -31.37
CA PRO A 378 12.76 6.50 -31.47
C PRO A 378 13.70 6.56 -30.27
N GLY A 379 14.52 5.52 -30.14
CA GLY A 379 15.50 5.39 -29.07
C GLY A 379 15.00 4.60 -27.86
N PRO A 380 15.91 4.24 -26.96
CA PRO A 380 15.62 3.36 -25.85
C PRO A 380 14.75 4.01 -24.78
N GLU A 381 13.96 3.17 -24.10
CA GLU A 381 13.27 3.51 -22.87
C GLU A 381 13.55 2.43 -21.81
N THR A 382 14.39 2.76 -20.84
CA THR A 382 14.99 1.80 -19.91
C THR A 382 13.99 1.24 -18.92
N SER A 383 13.05 2.03 -18.41
CA SER A 383 12.12 1.53 -17.38
C SER A 383 11.17 0.48 -17.93
N GLY A 384 10.62 0.69 -19.13
CA GLY A 384 9.80 -0.30 -19.82
C GLY A 384 10.62 -1.54 -20.20
N THR A 385 11.83 -1.34 -20.72
CA THR A 385 12.75 -2.43 -21.05
C THR A 385 13.02 -3.31 -19.84
N ALA A 386 13.29 -2.71 -18.67
CA ALA A 386 13.53 -3.44 -17.44
C ALA A 386 12.26 -4.19 -16.98
N PHE A 387 11.09 -3.55 -16.98
CA PHE A 387 9.84 -4.22 -16.57
C PHE A 387 9.45 -5.37 -17.50
N PHE A 388 9.62 -5.25 -18.81
CA PHE A 388 9.33 -6.34 -19.73
C PHE A 388 10.29 -7.50 -19.54
N THR A 389 11.57 -7.20 -19.34
CA THR A 389 12.59 -8.22 -19.04
C THR A 389 12.30 -8.91 -17.71
N TYR A 390 11.94 -8.15 -16.67
CA TYR A 390 11.48 -8.68 -15.39
C TYR A 390 10.32 -9.65 -15.56
N GLY A 391 9.27 -9.26 -16.30
CA GLY A 391 8.11 -10.10 -16.54
C GLY A 391 8.47 -11.41 -17.25
N MET A 392 9.34 -11.36 -18.26
CA MET A 392 9.80 -12.57 -18.98
C MET A 392 10.66 -13.46 -18.08
N LEU A 393 11.57 -12.91 -17.32
CA LEU A 393 12.41 -13.64 -16.35
C LEU A 393 11.54 -14.30 -15.29
N TRP A 394 10.61 -13.57 -14.69
CA TRP A 394 9.67 -14.11 -13.74
C TRP A 394 8.85 -15.26 -14.32
N GLY A 395 8.37 -15.09 -15.55
CA GLY A 395 7.63 -16.13 -16.27
C GLY A 395 8.43 -17.40 -16.51
N VAL A 396 9.71 -17.28 -16.85
CA VAL A 396 10.64 -18.42 -17.00
C VAL A 396 10.94 -19.04 -15.64
N ASN A 397 11.25 -18.25 -14.64
CA ASN A 397 11.59 -18.70 -13.29
C ASN A 397 10.46 -19.49 -12.61
N ASN A 398 9.20 -19.15 -12.94
CA ASN A 398 8.01 -19.82 -12.41
C ASN A 398 7.38 -20.85 -13.35
N GLY A 399 8.04 -21.18 -14.49
CA GLY A 399 7.59 -22.21 -15.41
C GLY A 399 6.41 -21.83 -16.31
N TYR A 400 6.06 -20.55 -16.42
CA TYR A 400 5.01 -20.06 -17.30
C TYR A 400 5.50 -19.79 -18.72
N LEU A 401 6.78 -19.54 -18.90
CA LEU A 401 7.43 -19.30 -20.19
C LEU A 401 8.56 -20.30 -20.41
N ASN A 402 8.79 -20.67 -21.67
CA ASN A 402 9.86 -21.60 -22.04
C ASN A 402 11.22 -20.88 -22.08
N LYS A 403 12.19 -21.30 -21.27
CA LYS A 403 13.53 -20.70 -21.19
C LYS A 403 14.21 -20.59 -22.56
N LYS A 404 14.16 -21.64 -23.39
CA LYS A 404 14.83 -21.67 -24.70
C LYS A 404 14.23 -20.66 -25.67
N GLU A 405 12.92 -20.47 -25.62
CA GLU A 405 12.16 -19.57 -26.49
C GLU A 405 12.45 -18.10 -26.18
N TYR A 406 12.51 -17.74 -24.90
CA TYR A 406 12.71 -16.36 -24.47
C TYR A 406 14.16 -15.97 -24.22
N LYS A 407 15.10 -16.94 -24.24
CA LYS A 407 16.51 -16.69 -23.94
C LYS A 407 17.13 -15.55 -24.74
N LYS A 408 16.90 -15.54 -26.08
CA LYS A 408 17.48 -14.52 -26.95
C LYS A 408 16.98 -13.11 -26.66
N VAL A 409 15.68 -12.98 -26.33
CA VAL A 409 15.05 -11.71 -25.98
C VAL A 409 15.58 -11.21 -24.65
N ILE A 410 15.62 -12.09 -23.65
CA ILE A 410 16.14 -11.79 -22.31
C ILE A 410 17.62 -11.38 -22.37
N ASP A 411 18.46 -12.14 -23.06
CA ASP A 411 19.91 -11.88 -23.14
C ASP A 411 20.16 -10.50 -23.79
N ARG A 412 19.49 -10.18 -24.89
CA ARG A 412 19.64 -8.88 -25.54
C ARG A 412 19.20 -7.73 -24.63
N ALA A 413 18.05 -7.90 -23.96
CA ALA A 413 17.57 -6.88 -23.05
C ALA A 413 18.53 -6.71 -21.84
N TRP A 414 19.05 -7.81 -21.31
CA TRP A 414 20.01 -7.76 -20.21
C TRP A 414 21.30 -7.06 -20.62
N THR A 415 21.84 -7.36 -21.81
CA THR A 415 23.01 -6.66 -22.38
C THR A 415 22.73 -5.16 -22.49
N TYR A 416 21.61 -4.76 -23.08
CA TYR A 416 21.24 -3.33 -23.12
C TYR A 416 21.17 -2.71 -21.71
N LEU A 417 20.51 -3.36 -20.76
CA LEU A 417 20.33 -2.85 -19.41
C LEU A 417 21.67 -2.66 -18.68
N THR A 418 22.61 -3.60 -18.84
CA THR A 418 23.89 -3.57 -18.12
C THR A 418 25.00 -2.79 -18.81
N GLU A 419 25.01 -2.77 -20.15
CA GLU A 419 26.11 -2.17 -20.91
C GLU A 419 25.77 -0.78 -21.47
N THR A 420 24.47 -0.43 -21.60
CA THR A 420 24.03 0.83 -22.17
C THR A 420 23.24 1.68 -21.15
N ALA A 421 22.27 1.09 -20.46
CA ALA A 421 21.40 1.84 -19.56
C ALA A 421 22.11 2.23 -18.25
N VAL A 422 22.90 1.33 -17.68
CA VAL A 422 23.72 1.63 -16.49
C VAL A 422 24.96 2.41 -16.91
N GLN A 423 25.09 3.61 -16.38
CA GLN A 423 26.20 4.51 -16.65
C GLN A 423 27.43 4.18 -15.79
N PRO A 424 28.66 4.59 -16.16
CA PRO A 424 29.86 4.32 -15.38
C PRO A 424 29.83 4.83 -13.93
N ASP A 425 29.03 5.83 -13.64
CA ASP A 425 28.84 6.40 -12.31
C ASP A 425 27.71 5.70 -11.52
N GLY A 426 27.14 4.60 -12.05
CA GLY A 426 26.08 3.83 -11.44
C GLY A 426 24.66 4.36 -11.67
N LYS A 427 24.48 5.45 -12.40
CA LYS A 427 23.16 5.94 -12.79
C LYS A 427 22.50 5.02 -13.81
N VAL A 428 21.16 4.98 -13.80
CA VAL A 428 20.36 4.30 -14.82
C VAL A 428 19.78 5.37 -15.74
N GLY A 429 20.33 5.49 -16.94
CA GLY A 429 19.94 6.48 -17.95
C GLY A 429 18.83 5.99 -18.87
N TYR A 430 18.47 6.83 -19.83
CA TYR A 430 17.46 6.56 -20.86
C TYR A 430 16.06 6.27 -20.29
N VAL A 431 15.70 6.88 -19.17
CA VAL A 431 14.39 6.75 -18.54
C VAL A 431 13.52 7.95 -18.90
N GLN A 432 12.35 7.71 -19.49
CA GLN A 432 11.40 8.80 -19.78
C GLN A 432 10.85 9.43 -18.50
N PRO A 433 10.49 10.72 -18.51
CA PRO A 433 9.82 11.37 -17.39
C PRO A 433 8.49 10.71 -17.06
N ILE A 434 8.12 10.73 -15.78
CA ILE A 434 6.86 10.14 -15.30
C ILE A 434 5.64 10.92 -15.82
N GLY A 435 4.62 10.20 -16.26
CA GLY A 435 3.35 10.77 -16.68
C GLY A 435 3.37 11.45 -18.05
N GLU A 436 4.49 11.42 -18.77
CA GLU A 436 4.59 11.97 -20.11
C GLU A 436 4.17 10.97 -21.19
N ARG A 437 3.68 11.51 -22.30
CA ARG A 437 3.40 10.75 -23.52
C ARG A 437 4.69 10.56 -24.30
N ALA A 438 4.74 9.55 -25.16
CA ALA A 438 5.74 9.44 -26.19
C ALA A 438 5.58 10.62 -27.19
N ILE A 439 6.46 11.59 -27.10
CA ILE A 439 6.41 12.81 -27.91
C ILE A 439 7.56 12.76 -28.92
N PRO A 440 7.29 12.96 -30.24
CA PRO A 440 8.33 13.06 -31.24
C PRO A 440 9.31 14.18 -30.89
N GLY A 441 10.61 13.91 -31.02
CA GLY A 441 11.66 14.88 -30.74
C GLY A 441 12.00 15.15 -29.27
N GLN A 442 11.30 14.54 -28.34
CA GLN A 442 11.66 14.59 -26.93
C GLN A 442 12.97 13.83 -26.69
N THR A 443 13.95 14.50 -26.08
CA THR A 443 15.22 13.88 -25.72
C THR A 443 15.09 12.98 -24.52
N VAL A 444 15.45 11.70 -24.69
CA VAL A 444 15.64 10.72 -23.60
C VAL A 444 17.00 10.09 -23.82
N ASP A 445 17.97 10.45 -23.00
CA ASP A 445 19.39 10.12 -23.16
C ASP A 445 20.00 9.51 -21.89
N ALA A 446 21.30 9.30 -21.88
CA ALA A 446 22.06 8.75 -20.75
C ALA A 446 21.89 9.54 -19.43
N ASN A 447 21.53 10.83 -19.51
CA ASN A 447 21.31 11.69 -18.35
C ASN A 447 19.84 11.69 -17.89
N SER A 448 18.94 11.18 -18.70
CA SER A 448 17.51 11.07 -18.40
C SER A 448 17.28 9.95 -17.42
N GLN A 449 17.01 10.27 -16.16
CA GLN A 449 16.89 9.29 -15.07
C GLN A 449 15.67 9.57 -14.17
N ALA A 450 15.14 8.49 -13.58
CA ALA A 450 14.06 8.57 -12.59
C ALA A 450 14.13 7.36 -11.64
N ASN A 451 13.65 7.54 -10.41
CA ASN A 451 13.71 6.53 -9.37
C ASN A 451 13.05 5.20 -9.78
N PHE A 452 11.95 5.26 -10.55
CA PHE A 452 11.26 4.05 -11.00
C PHE A 452 12.08 3.26 -12.03
N GLY A 453 12.97 3.90 -12.81
CA GLY A 453 13.91 3.23 -13.72
C GLY A 453 14.92 2.39 -12.94
N VAL A 454 15.48 2.93 -11.85
CA VAL A 454 16.36 2.20 -10.95
C VAL A 454 15.62 1.04 -10.28
N GLY A 455 14.40 1.27 -9.78
CA GLY A 455 13.57 0.22 -9.17
C GLY A 455 13.27 -0.93 -10.14
N ALA A 456 12.90 -0.62 -11.39
CA ALA A 456 12.69 -1.62 -12.43
C ALA A 456 13.95 -2.43 -12.73
N MET A 457 15.11 -1.77 -12.80
CA MET A 457 16.40 -2.42 -13.02
C MET A 457 16.76 -3.39 -11.89
N LEU A 458 16.58 -3.00 -10.63
CA LEU A 458 16.85 -3.85 -9.47
C LEU A 458 15.92 -5.08 -9.43
N LEU A 459 14.63 -4.91 -9.71
CA LEU A 459 13.70 -6.03 -9.82
C LEU A 459 14.14 -7.01 -10.91
N THR A 460 14.56 -6.50 -12.07
CA THR A 460 15.07 -7.31 -13.18
C THR A 460 16.33 -8.06 -12.78
N ALA A 461 17.26 -7.42 -12.10
CA ALA A 461 18.51 -8.04 -11.63
C ALA A 461 18.24 -9.19 -10.65
N CYS A 462 17.30 -9.02 -9.72
CA CYS A 462 16.91 -10.08 -8.79
C CYS A 462 16.31 -11.30 -9.51
N GLU A 463 15.49 -11.09 -10.55
CA GLU A 463 14.94 -12.21 -11.31
C GLU A 463 15.98 -12.82 -12.27
N TYR A 464 16.92 -12.03 -12.78
CA TYR A 464 18.02 -12.53 -13.61
C TYR A 464 18.95 -13.46 -12.83
N ASP A 465 19.27 -13.14 -11.58
CA ASP A 465 20.05 -14.00 -10.69
C ASP A 465 19.38 -15.39 -10.53
N LYS A 466 18.09 -15.42 -10.27
CA LYS A 466 17.29 -16.66 -10.21
C LYS A 466 17.30 -17.42 -11.55
N TYR A 467 17.18 -16.69 -12.66
CA TYR A 467 17.19 -17.25 -14.01
C TYR A 467 18.51 -17.96 -14.35
N LEU A 468 19.65 -17.41 -13.90
CA LEU A 468 20.95 -18.05 -14.08
C LEU A 468 21.05 -19.38 -13.33
N ALA A 469 20.37 -19.53 -12.20
CA ALA A 469 20.37 -20.77 -11.40
C ALA A 469 19.51 -21.89 -12.01
N ILE A 470 18.62 -21.60 -12.97
CA ILE A 470 17.79 -22.61 -13.65
C ILE A 470 18.63 -23.32 -14.71
N LYS A 471 18.82 -24.64 -14.55
CA LYS A 471 19.54 -25.52 -15.49
C LYS A 471 18.79 -25.71 -16.79
#